data_db42d8b63fb2df22e39d7c8f79f49281
#
_entry.id   db42d8b63fb2df22e39d7c8f79f49281
#
_cell.length_a   1.000
_cell.length_b   1.000
_cell.length_c   1.000
_cell.angle_alpha   90.00
_cell.angle_beta   90.00
_cell.angle_gamma   90.00
#
_symmetry.space_group_name_H-M   'P 1'
#
loop_
_entity.id
_entity.type
_entity.pdbx_description
1 polymer ?
#
loop_
_entity_poly.entity_id
_entity_poly.type
_entity_poly.pdbx_seq_one_letter_code
_entity_poly.pdbx_strand_id
1 'polypeptide(L)'
;AGSICVMDIYTGAVIAMHSSPSFDPNLFVFGISQDDWQLIRNDPMKPLVNKTLQGNYSPGSTIKPIVALSALENGIVNTNFRVKCTGKTEMYGQTYHCWKEKGHGYVSLRNAMKQSCDTYFYEIARKLGVDKLSETAKKFGLGEKVFGDLFDIEKKGLIPNTQWKKNALGKGWLLGETIITGIGQGYIQTTPI
;
A
#
# COMPACT_ATOMS: atom_id res chain seq x y z
N ALA A 1 -9.11 13.79 -7.76
CA ALA A 1 -7.65 13.82 -7.89
C ALA A 1 -7.11 12.39 -7.97
N GLY A 2 -6.04 12.17 -8.73
CA GLY A 2 -5.43 10.86 -8.89
C GLY A 2 -4.15 10.92 -9.69
N SER A 3 -3.53 9.74 -9.92
CA SER A 3 -2.34 9.64 -10.78
C SER A 3 -2.31 8.30 -11.48
N ILE A 4 -1.57 8.26 -12.59
CA ILE A 4 -1.34 7.06 -13.38
C ILE A 4 0.16 7.00 -13.69
N CYS A 5 0.74 5.79 -13.54
CA CYS A 5 2.06 5.46 -14.04
C CYS A 5 1.95 4.27 -15.00
N VAL A 6 2.51 4.39 -16.19
CA VAL A 6 2.59 3.33 -17.18
C VAL A 6 4.06 2.93 -17.32
N MET A 7 4.34 1.65 -17.09
CA MET A 7 5.69 1.13 -17.07
C MET A 7 5.82 -0.07 -18.01
N ASP A 8 6.94 -0.15 -18.70
CA ASP A 8 7.31 -1.34 -19.46
C ASP A 8 7.72 -2.46 -18.49
N ILE A 9 7.05 -3.59 -18.58
CA ILE A 9 7.25 -4.72 -17.64
C ILE A 9 8.58 -5.47 -17.84
N TYR A 10 9.24 -5.30 -18.97
CA TYR A 10 10.51 -5.99 -19.26
C TYR A 10 11.71 -5.16 -18.87
N THR A 11 11.62 -3.84 -19.06
CA THR A 11 12.75 -2.93 -18.86
C THR A 11 12.63 -2.11 -17.56
N GLY A 12 11.42 -2.00 -17.01
CA GLY A 12 11.12 -1.09 -15.91
C GLY A 12 11.05 0.39 -16.32
N ALA A 13 11.17 0.68 -17.63
CA ALA A 13 11.12 2.05 -18.12
C ALA A 13 9.72 2.67 -17.92
N VAL A 14 9.67 3.88 -17.39
CA VAL A 14 8.43 4.64 -17.26
C VAL A 14 8.08 5.23 -18.64
N ILE A 15 6.99 4.73 -19.24
CA ILE A 15 6.49 5.18 -20.54
C ILE A 15 5.68 6.48 -20.38
N ALA A 16 4.86 6.55 -19.35
CA ALA A 16 4.06 7.73 -19.04
C ALA A 16 3.79 7.84 -17.54
N MET A 17 3.75 9.08 -17.06
CA MET A 17 3.42 9.41 -15.68
C MET A 17 2.55 10.67 -15.65
N HIS A 18 1.39 10.59 -15.03
CA HIS A 18 0.44 11.69 -14.97
C HIS A 18 -0.13 11.87 -13.56
N SER A 19 -0.26 13.13 -13.15
CA SER A 19 -0.90 13.54 -11.89
C SER A 19 -2.05 14.49 -12.17
N SER A 20 -3.25 14.19 -11.69
CA SER A 20 -4.47 14.99 -11.94
C SER A 20 -5.12 15.46 -10.62
N PRO A 21 -5.64 16.70 -10.53
CA PRO A 21 -5.40 17.77 -11.49
C PRO A 21 -3.93 18.19 -11.52
N SER A 22 -3.54 18.79 -12.63
CA SER A 22 -2.26 19.46 -12.82
C SER A 22 -2.51 20.95 -12.95
N PHE A 23 -1.48 21.71 -13.21
CA PHE A 23 -1.53 23.15 -13.46
C PHE A 23 -0.93 23.46 -14.83
N ASP A 24 -1.27 24.64 -15.37
CA ASP A 24 -0.64 25.13 -16.59
C ASP A 24 0.76 25.70 -16.28
N PRO A 25 1.86 25.07 -16.75
CA PRO A 25 3.20 25.56 -16.50
C PRO A 25 3.47 26.93 -17.16
N ASN A 26 2.70 27.31 -18.18
CA ASN A 26 2.88 28.62 -18.86
C ASN A 26 2.60 29.79 -17.92
N LEU A 27 1.79 29.60 -16.89
CA LEU A 27 1.56 30.62 -15.85
C LEU A 27 2.84 31.07 -15.13
N PHE A 28 3.90 30.27 -15.18
CA PHE A 28 5.16 30.55 -14.49
C PHE A 28 6.25 31.14 -15.39
N VAL A 29 6.08 31.15 -16.71
CA VAL A 29 7.12 31.55 -17.69
C VAL A 29 7.60 33.00 -17.49
N PHE A 30 6.67 33.91 -17.23
CA PHE A 30 6.97 35.32 -17.01
C PHE A 30 6.63 35.81 -15.60
N GLY A 31 6.50 34.88 -14.68
CA GLY A 31 5.98 35.10 -13.34
C GLY A 31 4.47 34.87 -13.26
N ILE A 32 4.03 34.27 -12.15
CA ILE A 32 2.61 34.01 -11.90
C ILE A 32 1.98 35.19 -11.17
N SER A 33 0.73 35.53 -11.52
CA SER A 33 -0.03 36.52 -10.77
C SER A 33 -0.32 36.06 -9.34
N GLN A 34 -0.50 37.01 -8.42
CA GLN A 34 -0.84 36.69 -7.02
C GLN A 34 -2.15 35.88 -6.93
N ASP A 35 -3.12 36.23 -7.74
CA ASP A 35 -4.44 35.59 -7.74
C ASP A 35 -4.35 34.14 -8.29
N ASP A 36 -3.69 33.92 -9.42
CA ASP A 36 -3.48 32.60 -9.98
C ASP A 36 -2.68 31.70 -9.00
N TRP A 37 -1.64 32.27 -8.37
CA TRP A 37 -0.88 31.55 -7.35
C TRP A 37 -1.75 31.12 -6.18
N GLN A 38 -2.62 32.00 -5.65
CA GLN A 38 -3.53 31.66 -4.55
C GLN A 38 -4.55 30.60 -4.96
N LEU A 39 -5.09 30.66 -6.18
CA LEU A 39 -6.00 29.64 -6.71
C LEU A 39 -5.33 28.27 -6.75
N ILE A 40 -4.15 28.16 -7.35
CA ILE A 40 -3.44 26.88 -7.48
C ILE A 40 -2.99 26.35 -6.12
N ARG A 41 -2.45 27.24 -5.27
CA ARG A 41 -1.92 26.86 -3.95
C ARG A 41 -2.99 26.35 -2.99
N ASN A 42 -4.17 26.99 -3.02
CA ASN A 42 -5.25 26.72 -2.08
C ASN A 42 -6.24 25.67 -2.60
N ASP A 43 -6.05 25.17 -3.83
CA ASP A 43 -6.90 24.12 -4.40
C ASP A 43 -6.83 22.86 -3.52
N PRO A 44 -7.96 22.37 -2.97
CA PRO A 44 -8.00 21.19 -2.14
C PRO A 44 -7.54 19.91 -2.86
N MET A 45 -7.57 19.91 -4.19
CA MET A 45 -7.10 18.80 -5.02
C MET A 45 -5.58 18.83 -5.25
N LYS A 46 -4.87 19.84 -4.75
CA LYS A 46 -3.40 20.00 -4.73
C LYS A 46 -2.76 19.77 -6.10
N PRO A 47 -3.01 20.62 -7.10
CA PRO A 47 -2.46 20.47 -8.47
C PRO A 47 -0.92 20.55 -8.52
N LEU A 48 -0.27 21.27 -7.59
CA LEU A 48 1.18 21.37 -7.49
C LEU A 48 1.88 20.10 -7.02
N VAL A 49 1.12 19.16 -6.44
CA VAL A 49 1.68 17.91 -5.94
C VAL A 49 1.69 16.86 -7.06
N ASN A 50 2.87 16.38 -7.42
CA ASN A 50 2.97 15.20 -8.28
C ASN A 50 2.57 13.95 -7.46
N LYS A 51 1.32 13.54 -7.61
CA LYS A 51 0.72 12.47 -6.81
C LYS A 51 1.34 11.09 -7.11
N THR A 52 1.98 10.92 -8.26
CA THR A 52 2.68 9.70 -8.62
C THR A 52 3.94 9.50 -7.78
N LEU A 53 4.69 10.59 -7.55
CA LEU A 53 5.96 10.57 -6.82
C LEU A 53 5.81 10.90 -5.33
N GLN A 54 4.86 11.77 -4.99
CA GLN A 54 4.73 12.37 -3.65
C GLN A 54 3.53 11.85 -2.87
N GLY A 55 2.56 11.23 -3.55
CA GLY A 55 1.35 10.72 -2.91
C GLY A 55 1.62 9.44 -2.16
N ASN A 56 1.45 9.46 -0.83
CA ASN A 56 1.52 8.27 0.01
C ASN A 56 0.10 7.78 0.29
N TYR A 57 -0.20 6.58 -0.16
CA TYR A 57 -1.52 5.96 -0.04
C TYR A 57 -1.42 4.58 0.58
N SER A 58 -2.47 4.17 1.29
CA SER A 58 -2.61 2.77 1.70
C SER A 58 -2.77 1.90 0.44
N PRO A 59 -1.90 0.91 0.21
CA PRO A 59 -1.95 0.09 -1.00
C PRO A 59 -3.21 -0.78 -1.10
N GLY A 60 -3.86 -1.03 0.04
CA GLY A 60 -5.02 -1.91 0.07
C GLY A 60 -4.68 -3.30 -0.47
N SER A 61 -5.61 -3.92 -1.16
CA SER A 61 -5.47 -5.30 -1.66
C SER A 61 -4.33 -5.51 -2.66
N THR A 62 -3.68 -4.47 -3.16
CA THR A 62 -2.52 -4.62 -4.05
C THR A 62 -1.30 -5.20 -3.33
N ILE A 63 -1.24 -5.13 -2.00
CA ILE A 63 -0.19 -5.76 -1.18
C ILE A 63 -0.33 -7.29 -1.05
N LYS A 64 -1.54 -7.83 -1.27
CA LYS A 64 -1.86 -9.24 -1.02
C LYS A 64 -0.94 -10.25 -1.73
N PRO A 65 -0.48 -10.02 -2.97
CA PRO A 65 0.52 -10.89 -3.59
C PRO A 65 1.81 -11.01 -2.77
N ILE A 66 2.29 -9.89 -2.22
CA ILE A 66 3.51 -9.86 -1.39
C ILE A 66 3.28 -10.58 -0.07
N VAL A 67 2.13 -10.38 0.58
CA VAL A 67 1.75 -11.11 1.80
C VAL A 67 1.67 -12.61 1.55
N ALA A 68 1.08 -13.01 0.43
CA ALA A 68 0.98 -14.41 0.02
C ALA A 68 2.35 -15.04 -0.20
N LEU A 69 3.23 -14.35 -0.94
CA LEU A 69 4.59 -14.80 -1.20
C LEU A 69 5.39 -14.92 0.08
N SER A 70 5.34 -13.90 0.94
CA SER A 70 6.01 -13.94 2.25
C SER A 70 5.56 -15.13 3.10
N ALA A 71 4.26 -15.43 3.11
CA ALA A 71 3.72 -16.56 3.85
C ALA A 71 4.17 -17.91 3.28
N LEU A 72 4.28 -18.03 1.97
CA LEU A 72 4.80 -19.23 1.29
C LEU A 72 6.30 -19.42 1.53
N GLU A 73 7.11 -18.39 1.32
CA GLU A 73 8.57 -18.44 1.53
C GLU A 73 8.95 -18.80 2.97
N ASN A 74 8.18 -18.32 3.94
CA ASN A 74 8.40 -18.60 5.35
C ASN A 74 7.76 -19.92 5.83
N GLY A 75 7.17 -20.72 4.94
CA GLY A 75 6.53 -21.99 5.29
C GLY A 75 5.29 -21.85 6.20
N ILE A 76 4.73 -20.64 6.30
CA ILE A 76 3.56 -20.37 7.15
C ILE A 76 2.31 -21.02 6.57
N VAL A 77 2.21 -21.06 5.25
CA VAL A 77 1.13 -21.70 4.50
C VAL A 77 1.70 -22.46 3.31
N ASN A 78 0.90 -23.38 2.79
CA ASN A 78 1.15 -24.08 1.54
C ASN A 78 -0.08 -24.02 0.64
N THR A 79 0.00 -24.58 -0.56
CA THR A 79 -1.08 -24.57 -1.54
C THR A 79 -2.37 -25.27 -1.07
N ASN A 80 -2.27 -26.14 -0.05
CA ASN A 80 -3.40 -26.85 0.54
C ASN A 80 -4.07 -26.10 1.69
N PHE A 81 -3.42 -25.04 2.19
CA PHE A 81 -3.98 -24.25 3.29
C PHE A 81 -5.31 -23.62 2.90
N ARG A 82 -6.31 -23.75 3.76
CA ARG A 82 -7.67 -23.25 3.55
C ARG A 82 -8.13 -22.43 4.74
N VAL A 83 -8.90 -21.40 4.48
CA VAL A 83 -9.56 -20.57 5.50
C VAL A 83 -11.05 -20.52 5.21
N LYS A 84 -11.89 -20.63 6.24
CA LYS A 84 -13.33 -20.42 6.14
C LYS A 84 -13.63 -18.91 6.30
N CYS A 85 -14.14 -18.29 5.27
CA CYS A 85 -14.61 -16.90 5.30
C CYS A 85 -16.12 -16.86 5.42
N THR A 86 -16.63 -16.33 6.53
CA THR A 86 -18.06 -16.12 6.81
C THR A 86 -18.50 -14.68 6.66
N GLY A 87 -17.63 -13.82 6.07
CA GLY A 87 -17.86 -12.37 5.94
C GLY A 87 -17.24 -11.56 7.07
N LYS A 88 -16.91 -12.18 8.18
CA LYS A 88 -16.20 -11.56 9.31
C LYS A 88 -15.37 -12.61 10.05
N THR A 89 -14.42 -12.14 10.84
CA THR A 89 -13.64 -12.96 11.75
C THR A 89 -13.34 -12.18 13.02
N GLU A 90 -13.25 -12.86 14.15
CA GLU A 90 -12.91 -12.25 15.43
C GLU A 90 -11.49 -12.64 15.83
N MET A 91 -10.67 -11.65 16.08
CA MET A 91 -9.27 -11.84 16.51
C MET A 91 -8.91 -10.74 17.53
N TYR A 92 -8.25 -11.14 18.62
CA TYR A 92 -7.77 -10.24 19.66
C TYR A 92 -8.85 -9.28 20.22
N GLY A 93 -10.08 -9.80 20.37
CA GLY A 93 -11.22 -9.04 20.92
C GLY A 93 -11.81 -8.01 19.95
N GLN A 94 -11.45 -8.06 18.67
CA GLN A 94 -11.99 -7.18 17.63
C GLN A 94 -12.55 -7.98 16.46
N THR A 95 -13.58 -7.42 15.82
CA THR A 95 -14.18 -8.00 14.62
C THR A 95 -13.57 -7.35 13.37
N TYR A 96 -13.08 -8.18 12.46
CA TYR A 96 -12.54 -7.79 11.16
C TYR A 96 -13.49 -8.26 10.06
N HIS A 97 -13.92 -7.37 9.20
CA HIS A 97 -14.88 -7.64 8.13
C HIS A 97 -14.17 -7.96 6.82
N CYS A 98 -14.73 -8.94 6.09
CA CYS A 98 -14.42 -9.13 4.68
C CYS A 98 -15.38 -8.27 3.84
N TRP A 99 -14.91 -7.79 2.69
CA TRP A 99 -15.76 -7.01 1.79
C TRP A 99 -17.05 -7.74 1.34
N LYS A 100 -17.00 -9.08 1.31
CA LYS A 100 -18.17 -9.91 1.01
C LYS A 100 -18.88 -10.31 2.30
N GLU A 101 -19.96 -9.63 2.63
CA GLU A 101 -20.70 -9.80 3.90
C GLU A 101 -21.12 -11.23 4.20
N LYS A 102 -21.60 -11.98 3.18
CA LYS A 102 -22.00 -13.40 3.32
C LYS A 102 -20.83 -14.36 3.31
N GLY A 103 -19.59 -13.83 3.19
CA GLY A 103 -18.37 -14.61 3.13
C GLY A 103 -18.14 -15.33 1.79
N HIS A 104 -16.95 -15.91 1.69
CA HIS A 104 -16.49 -16.65 0.50
C HIS A 104 -16.55 -18.18 0.67
N GLY A 105 -16.97 -18.67 1.86
CA GLY A 105 -16.87 -20.06 2.20
C GLY A 105 -15.42 -20.49 2.44
N TYR A 106 -15.08 -21.75 2.16
CA TYR A 106 -13.70 -22.24 2.23
C TYR A 106 -12.90 -21.80 1.02
N VAL A 107 -11.86 -21.01 1.27
CA VAL A 107 -10.98 -20.47 0.21
C VAL A 107 -9.56 -20.99 0.34
N SER A 108 -8.97 -21.36 -0.79
CA SER A 108 -7.53 -21.62 -0.95
C SER A 108 -6.81 -20.31 -1.22
N LEU A 109 -5.48 -20.30 -1.19
CA LEU A 109 -4.66 -19.15 -1.56
C LEU A 109 -5.05 -18.60 -2.95
N ARG A 110 -5.16 -19.48 -3.97
CA ARG A 110 -5.56 -19.08 -5.33
C ARG A 110 -6.94 -18.40 -5.35
N ASN A 111 -7.92 -18.98 -4.65
CA ASN A 111 -9.27 -18.41 -4.62
C ASN A 111 -9.34 -17.15 -3.77
N ALA A 112 -8.56 -17.05 -2.71
CA ALA A 112 -8.45 -15.84 -1.88
C ALA A 112 -7.83 -14.68 -2.66
N MET A 113 -6.80 -14.94 -3.48
CA MET A 113 -6.23 -13.96 -4.40
C MET A 113 -7.26 -13.53 -5.45
N LYS A 114 -7.88 -14.49 -6.15
CA LYS A 114 -8.88 -14.21 -7.21
C LYS A 114 -10.06 -13.36 -6.71
N GLN A 115 -10.51 -13.61 -5.48
CA GLN A 115 -11.69 -12.98 -4.89
C GLN A 115 -11.33 -11.88 -3.88
N SER A 116 -10.04 -11.58 -3.71
CA SER A 116 -9.56 -10.60 -2.73
C SER A 116 -10.13 -10.82 -1.32
N CYS A 117 -10.16 -12.06 -0.84
CA CYS A 117 -10.77 -12.43 0.44
C CYS A 117 -9.94 -11.91 1.63
N ASP A 118 -10.42 -10.87 2.31
CA ASP A 118 -9.70 -10.26 3.44
C ASP A 118 -9.50 -11.25 4.60
N THR A 119 -10.52 -12.06 4.92
CA THR A 119 -10.44 -13.06 6.00
C THR A 119 -9.25 -14.02 5.83
N TYR A 120 -8.97 -14.45 4.60
CA TYR A 120 -7.82 -15.28 4.31
C TYR A 120 -6.51 -14.56 4.62
N PHE A 121 -6.41 -13.29 4.20
CA PHE A 121 -5.21 -12.48 4.40
C PHE A 121 -5.03 -12.03 5.85
N TYR A 122 -6.08 -11.83 6.61
CA TYR A 122 -6.01 -11.65 8.06
C TYR A 122 -5.34 -12.84 8.74
N GLU A 123 -5.78 -14.06 8.38
CA GLU A 123 -5.27 -15.27 9.00
C GLU A 123 -3.80 -15.52 8.65
N ILE A 124 -3.39 -15.34 7.38
CA ILE A 124 -1.99 -15.55 7.04
C ILE A 124 -1.09 -14.44 7.58
N ALA A 125 -1.54 -13.17 7.60
CA ALA A 125 -0.79 -12.08 8.21
C ALA A 125 -0.58 -12.32 9.72
N ARG A 126 -1.63 -12.76 10.43
CA ARG A 126 -1.56 -13.13 11.83
C ARG A 126 -0.50 -14.17 12.13
N LYS A 127 -0.41 -15.21 11.28
CA LYS A 127 0.59 -16.29 11.42
C LYS A 127 1.99 -15.84 11.01
N LEU A 128 2.09 -14.99 10.01
CA LEU A 128 3.36 -14.51 9.44
C LEU A 128 4.07 -13.52 10.36
N GLY A 129 3.33 -12.57 10.91
CA GLY A 129 3.87 -11.42 11.64
C GLY A 129 4.32 -10.29 10.71
N VAL A 130 4.32 -9.07 11.26
CA VAL A 130 4.63 -7.86 10.47
C VAL A 130 6.09 -7.80 10.04
N ASP A 131 7.03 -8.29 10.83
CA ASP A 131 8.46 -8.18 10.53
C ASP A 131 8.84 -8.97 9.28
N LYS A 132 8.38 -10.23 9.17
CA LYS A 132 8.58 -11.05 7.96
C LYS A 132 7.88 -10.48 6.73
N LEU A 133 6.67 -9.92 6.90
CA LEU A 133 6.00 -9.19 5.83
C LEU A 133 6.82 -7.99 5.37
N SER A 134 7.33 -7.20 6.32
CA SER A 134 8.17 -6.03 6.03
C SER A 134 9.45 -6.42 5.28
N GLU A 135 10.13 -7.48 5.69
CA GLU A 135 11.33 -7.99 5.01
C GLU A 135 11.04 -8.36 3.54
N THR A 136 9.95 -9.10 3.31
CA THR A 136 9.56 -9.47 1.94
C THR A 136 9.17 -8.24 1.11
N ALA A 137 8.38 -7.31 1.67
CA ALA A 137 7.96 -6.10 0.99
C ALA A 137 9.15 -5.24 0.54
N LYS A 138 10.19 -5.13 1.36
CA LYS A 138 11.43 -4.42 1.03
C LYS A 138 12.20 -5.07 -0.13
N LYS A 139 12.17 -6.40 -0.27
CA LYS A 139 12.78 -7.08 -1.44
C LYS A 139 12.13 -6.66 -2.76
N PHE A 140 10.88 -6.18 -2.72
CA PHE A 140 10.16 -5.60 -3.87
C PHE A 140 10.38 -4.08 -4.01
N GLY A 141 11.28 -3.48 -3.25
CA GLY A 141 11.56 -2.05 -3.28
C GLY A 141 10.53 -1.18 -2.54
N LEU A 142 9.54 -1.78 -1.87
CA LEU A 142 8.57 -1.01 -1.10
C LEU A 142 9.24 -0.37 0.12
N GLY A 143 8.93 0.91 0.34
CA GLY A 143 9.54 1.71 1.40
C GLY A 143 10.86 2.37 1.01
N GLU A 144 11.26 2.26 -0.26
CA GLU A 144 12.43 2.91 -0.84
C GLU A 144 12.02 3.86 -1.97
N LYS A 145 12.90 4.77 -2.36
CA LYS A 145 12.73 5.59 -3.55
C LYS A 145 13.05 4.76 -4.79
N VAL A 146 12.19 4.78 -5.80
CA VAL A 146 12.38 4.06 -7.07
C VAL A 146 13.47 4.69 -7.92
N PHE A 147 13.51 6.04 -7.95
CA PHE A 147 14.47 6.80 -8.75
C PHE A 147 15.71 7.25 -7.96
N GLY A 148 15.83 6.86 -6.70
CA GLY A 148 16.95 7.28 -5.83
C GLY A 148 17.02 8.80 -5.70
N ASP A 149 18.13 9.39 -6.12
CA ASP A 149 18.35 10.84 -6.02
C ASP A 149 17.94 11.61 -7.29
N LEU A 150 17.35 10.93 -8.30
CA LEU A 150 16.94 11.60 -9.54
C LEU A 150 15.81 12.61 -9.32
N PHE A 151 14.90 12.31 -8.38
CA PHE A 151 13.81 13.21 -8.00
C PHE A 151 13.78 13.46 -6.49
N ASP A 152 14.27 14.62 -6.07
CA ASP A 152 14.27 15.02 -4.65
C ASP A 152 12.88 14.98 -4.01
N ILE A 153 11.85 15.25 -4.81
CA ILE A 153 10.45 15.27 -4.37
C ILE A 153 9.85 13.89 -4.12
N GLU A 154 10.52 12.81 -4.56
CA GLU A 154 10.00 11.45 -4.42
C GLU A 154 9.87 11.04 -2.95
N LYS A 155 8.73 10.45 -2.60
CA LYS A 155 8.47 9.86 -1.29
C LYS A 155 8.67 8.35 -1.36
N LYS A 156 9.31 7.79 -0.35
CA LYS A 156 9.57 6.34 -0.29
C LYS A 156 8.41 5.49 0.25
N GLY A 157 7.35 6.12 0.72
CA GLY A 157 6.30 5.39 1.43
C GLY A 157 6.74 4.93 2.83
N LEU A 158 6.01 3.97 3.38
CA LEU A 158 6.27 3.39 4.69
C LEU A 158 5.90 1.91 4.72
N ILE A 159 6.86 1.05 4.99
CA ILE A 159 6.61 -0.36 5.30
C ILE A 159 6.88 -0.55 6.79
N PRO A 160 5.82 -0.65 7.61
CA PRO A 160 5.94 -0.70 9.06
C PRO A 160 6.50 -2.05 9.53
N ASN A 161 7.21 -2.02 10.66
CA ASN A 161 7.62 -3.19 11.42
C ASN A 161 7.68 -2.85 12.92
N THR A 162 7.97 -3.85 13.75
CA THR A 162 8.03 -3.68 15.21
C THR A 162 9.05 -2.61 15.63
N GLN A 163 10.24 -2.63 15.01
CA GLN A 163 11.32 -1.68 15.33
C GLN A 163 10.97 -0.26 14.89
N TRP A 164 10.39 -0.10 13.68
CA TRP A 164 9.93 1.21 13.21
C TRP A 164 8.96 1.84 14.19
N LYS A 165 7.95 1.08 14.62
CA LYS A 165 6.93 1.63 15.54
C LYS A 165 7.52 2.06 16.88
N LYS A 166 8.43 1.25 17.41
CA LYS A 166 9.15 1.58 18.64
C LYS A 166 9.96 2.88 18.50
N ASN A 167 10.68 3.02 17.38
CA ASN A 167 11.55 4.19 17.14
C ASN A 167 10.73 5.45 16.83
N ALA A 168 9.70 5.35 15.99
CA ALA A 168 8.94 6.50 15.51
C ALA A 168 7.87 6.98 16.50
N LEU A 169 7.25 6.07 17.25
CA LEU A 169 6.10 6.36 18.10
C LEU A 169 6.33 6.05 19.59
N GLY A 170 7.46 5.47 19.97
CA GLY A 170 7.75 5.05 21.34
C GLY A 170 6.82 3.96 21.87
N LYS A 171 6.12 3.23 20.99
CA LYS A 171 5.08 2.25 21.35
C LYS A 171 5.41 0.86 20.83
N GLY A 172 4.98 -0.17 21.57
CA GLY A 172 5.03 -1.56 21.11
C GLY A 172 4.06 -1.82 19.96
N TRP A 173 4.37 -2.84 19.16
CA TRP A 173 3.50 -3.31 18.09
C TRP A 173 2.31 -4.09 18.65
N LEU A 174 1.12 -3.85 18.11
CA LEU A 174 -0.10 -4.58 18.48
C LEU A 174 -0.43 -5.63 17.42
N LEU A 175 -0.90 -6.79 17.85
CA LEU A 175 -1.23 -7.88 16.93
C LEU A 175 -2.32 -7.50 15.92
N GLY A 176 -3.29 -6.67 16.33
CA GLY A 176 -4.31 -6.14 15.44
C GLY A 176 -3.75 -5.29 14.28
N GLU A 177 -2.63 -4.62 14.50
CA GLU A 177 -1.95 -3.84 13.45
C GLU A 177 -1.35 -4.74 12.37
N THR A 178 -0.88 -5.94 12.75
CA THR A 178 -0.46 -6.95 11.75
C THR A 178 -1.62 -7.36 10.85
N ILE A 179 -2.79 -7.58 11.44
CA ILE A 179 -4.00 -8.00 10.71
C ILE A 179 -4.33 -6.99 9.60
N ILE A 180 -4.42 -5.70 9.93
CA ILE A 180 -4.77 -4.66 8.96
C ILE A 180 -3.63 -4.38 7.97
N THR A 181 -2.36 -4.51 8.38
CA THR A 181 -1.22 -4.41 7.47
C THR A 181 -1.26 -5.50 6.41
N GLY A 182 -1.74 -6.70 6.74
CA GLY A 182 -1.89 -7.82 5.81
C GLY A 182 -2.89 -7.60 4.66
N ILE A 183 -3.72 -6.58 4.74
CA ILE A 183 -4.62 -6.15 3.67
C ILE A 183 -4.27 -4.74 3.14
N GLY A 184 -3.08 -4.25 3.45
CA GLY A 184 -2.57 -2.98 2.96
C GLY A 184 -3.19 -1.75 3.60
N GLN A 185 -3.57 -1.84 4.86
CA GLN A 185 -4.12 -0.74 5.65
C GLN A 185 -3.29 -0.49 6.92
N GLY A 186 -3.70 0.46 7.75
CA GLY A 186 -2.97 0.86 8.94
C GLY A 186 -1.81 1.80 8.59
N TYR A 187 -0.61 1.52 9.08
CA TYR A 187 0.55 2.39 8.87
C TYR A 187 1.21 2.23 7.49
N ILE A 188 0.91 1.15 6.76
CA ILE A 188 1.54 0.90 5.45
C ILE A 188 1.13 1.96 4.43
N GLN A 189 2.11 2.54 3.76
CA GLN A 189 1.93 3.53 2.72
C GLN A 189 2.89 3.29 1.56
N THR A 190 2.40 3.46 0.35
CA THR A 190 3.18 3.36 -0.88
C THR A 190 2.87 4.54 -1.79
N THR A 191 3.81 4.89 -2.65
CA THR A 191 3.57 5.78 -3.77
C THR A 191 2.98 4.99 -4.94
N PRO A 192 2.28 5.65 -5.89
CA PRO A 192 1.78 4.98 -7.10
C PRO A 192 2.87 4.44 -8.01
N ILE A 193 4.08 5.02 -7.95
CA ILE A 193 5.26 4.53 -8.66
C ILE A 193 5.83 3.33 -7.92
#